data_6fce8d45cbad7eaf20e63a99c741da91
#
_entry.id   6fce8d45cbad7eaf20e63a99c741da91
#
_cell.length_a   1.000
_cell.length_b   1.000
_cell.length_c   1.000
_cell.angle_alpha   90.00
_cell.angle_beta   90.00
_cell.angle_gamma   90.00
#
_symmetry.space_group_name_H-M   'P 1'
#
loop_
_entity.id
_entity.type
_entity.pdbx_description
1 polymer ?
#
loop_
_entity_poly.entity_id
_entity_poly.type
_entity_poly.pdbx_seq_one_letter_code
_entity_poly.pdbx_strand_id
1 'polypeptide(L)'
;LMKYWTPFMAPCFGTIARIARGNGHTKVLCQIDNVEPHERHLTDKPFNRYYLRAVDGFVYMSEQVHRELEAYSKAPALFSPHPLFENFGERVARSEACVRLGLDPAVGYALFFGLIRDYKGLDLLLDAWAELKRAGRAEGRKLIVAGEFYTPKERYLRQIADNGLQDDVILHDRFIPDGQVKYYFSAADFVVQPYKTATQSGVTQIAYQFCVPMVVTDVGGLAEIVPDGRVGYVCEPT
;
A
#
# COMPACT_ATOMS: atom_id res chain seq x y z
N LEU A 1 16.26 -9.67 -16.11
CA LEU A 1 15.04 -9.20 -15.50
C LEU A 1 15.28 -7.81 -14.91
N MET A 2 14.37 -6.87 -15.18
CA MET A 2 14.38 -5.51 -14.66
C MET A 2 13.12 -5.30 -13.83
N LYS A 3 13.19 -4.46 -12.79
CA LYS A 3 12.01 -4.06 -12.00
C LYS A 3 11.72 -2.58 -12.24
N TYR A 4 10.47 -2.24 -12.59
CA TYR A 4 10.06 -0.89 -12.98
C TYR A 4 8.85 -0.42 -12.18
N TRP A 5 8.95 0.78 -11.58
CA TRP A 5 7.88 1.37 -10.76
C TRP A 5 7.73 2.89 -10.92
N THR A 6 8.60 3.53 -11.72
CA THR A 6 8.52 4.98 -11.95
C THR A 6 9.14 5.37 -13.29
N PRO A 7 8.51 6.29 -14.04
CA PRO A 7 9.02 6.78 -15.33
C PRO A 7 10.40 7.43 -15.25
N PHE A 8 10.80 7.95 -14.10
CA PHE A 8 12.13 8.55 -13.89
C PHE A 8 13.27 7.57 -14.24
N MET A 9 13.08 6.28 -14.05
CA MET A 9 14.09 5.25 -14.39
C MET A 9 14.17 4.94 -15.89
N ALA A 10 13.15 5.32 -16.66
CA ALA A 10 12.98 4.89 -18.04
C ALA A 10 14.14 5.27 -18.99
N PRO A 11 14.76 6.47 -18.91
CA PRO A 11 15.89 6.79 -19.78
C PRO A 11 17.08 5.85 -19.58
N CYS A 12 17.42 5.57 -18.33
CA CYS A 12 18.50 4.64 -17.98
C CYS A 12 18.15 3.21 -18.39
N PHE A 13 17.01 2.70 -17.95
CA PHE A 13 16.59 1.33 -18.20
C PHE A 13 16.31 1.06 -19.67
N GLY A 14 15.74 2.01 -20.40
CA GLY A 14 15.49 1.89 -21.82
C GLY A 14 16.78 1.85 -22.64
N THR A 15 17.82 2.55 -22.21
CA THR A 15 19.16 2.50 -22.83
C THR A 15 19.83 1.15 -22.54
N ILE A 16 19.84 0.70 -21.28
CA ILE A 16 20.39 -0.61 -20.90
C ILE A 16 19.69 -1.75 -21.65
N ALA A 17 18.36 -1.70 -21.74
CA ALA A 17 17.59 -2.70 -22.45
C ALA A 17 17.98 -2.81 -23.93
N ARG A 18 18.17 -1.68 -24.62
CA ARG A 18 18.59 -1.65 -26.04
C ARG A 18 20.01 -2.18 -26.23
N ILE A 19 20.94 -1.78 -25.36
CA ILE A 19 22.32 -2.27 -25.40
C ILE A 19 22.33 -3.81 -25.17
N ALA A 20 21.62 -4.30 -24.17
CA ALA A 20 21.53 -5.73 -23.87
C ALA A 20 20.95 -6.53 -25.05
N ARG A 21 19.94 -6.00 -25.72
CA ARG A 21 19.30 -6.64 -26.92
C ARG A 21 20.19 -6.58 -28.17
N GLY A 22 21.17 -5.70 -28.20
CA GLY A 22 22.05 -5.49 -29.36
C GLY A 22 22.84 -6.73 -29.80
N ASN A 23 23.01 -7.74 -28.93
CA ASN A 23 23.65 -9.01 -29.28
C ASN A 23 22.73 -9.99 -30.03
N GLY A 24 21.43 -9.67 -30.21
CA GLY A 24 20.45 -10.50 -30.89
C GLY A 24 19.93 -11.73 -30.12
N HIS A 25 20.52 -12.06 -28.98
CA HIS A 25 20.20 -13.26 -28.17
C HIS A 25 19.53 -12.92 -26.85
N THR A 26 19.88 -11.79 -26.23
CA THR A 26 19.36 -11.39 -24.93
C THR A 26 17.92 -10.90 -25.03
N LYS A 27 17.06 -11.46 -24.20
CA LYS A 27 15.68 -10.98 -24.00
C LYS A 27 15.60 -10.17 -22.71
N VAL A 28 14.93 -9.04 -22.77
CA VAL A 28 14.69 -8.16 -21.63
C VAL A 28 13.29 -8.40 -21.11
N LEU A 29 13.19 -8.90 -19.87
CA LEU A 29 11.93 -9.05 -19.14
C LEU A 29 11.83 -7.98 -18.08
N CYS A 30 10.61 -7.47 -17.86
CA CYS A 30 10.32 -6.44 -16.88
C CYS A 30 9.21 -6.89 -15.92
N GLN A 31 9.50 -6.89 -14.63
CA GLN A 31 8.47 -6.86 -13.61
C GLN A 31 8.03 -5.40 -13.47
N ILE A 32 6.74 -5.14 -13.74
CA ILE A 32 6.19 -3.80 -13.74
C ILE A 32 5.23 -3.62 -12.57
N ASP A 33 5.57 -2.72 -11.64
CA ASP A 33 4.77 -2.42 -10.47
C ASP A 33 3.78 -1.28 -10.76
N ASN A 34 4.22 -0.25 -11.52
CA ASN A 34 3.41 0.88 -11.94
C ASN A 34 3.81 1.31 -13.35
N VAL A 35 2.84 1.64 -14.19
CA VAL A 35 3.05 2.32 -15.48
C VAL A 35 2.87 3.82 -15.28
N GLU A 36 1.74 4.23 -14.73
CA GLU A 36 1.45 5.62 -14.42
C GLU A 36 1.72 5.88 -12.93
N PRO A 37 2.57 6.86 -12.59
CA PRO A 37 2.84 7.19 -11.19
C PRO A 37 1.65 7.88 -10.55
N HIS A 38 1.52 7.78 -9.23
CA HIS A 38 0.50 8.49 -8.45
C HIS A 38 0.64 10.01 -8.55
N GLU A 39 1.88 10.51 -8.72
CA GLU A 39 2.19 11.92 -8.97
C GLU A 39 2.66 12.04 -10.43
N ARG A 40 1.81 12.62 -11.29
CA ARG A 40 2.04 12.68 -12.74
C ARG A 40 2.90 13.87 -13.15
N HIS A 41 3.86 13.62 -14.07
CA HIS A 41 4.68 14.61 -14.71
C HIS A 41 4.51 14.59 -16.24
N LEU A 42 4.77 15.72 -16.90
CA LEU A 42 4.68 15.82 -18.36
C LEU A 42 5.62 14.87 -19.11
N THR A 43 6.72 14.49 -18.47
CA THR A 43 7.75 13.58 -19.00
C THR A 43 7.39 12.10 -18.91
N ASP A 44 6.38 11.73 -18.14
CA ASP A 44 6.08 10.32 -17.85
C ASP A 44 5.72 9.54 -19.11
N LYS A 45 4.85 10.08 -19.95
CA LYS A 45 4.43 9.40 -21.19
C LYS A 45 5.57 9.15 -22.16
N PRO A 46 6.44 10.12 -22.53
CA PRO A 46 7.56 9.86 -23.42
C PRO A 46 8.59 8.91 -22.78
N PHE A 47 8.82 8.99 -21.48
CA PHE A 47 9.74 8.12 -20.77
C PHE A 47 9.24 6.68 -20.74
N ASN A 48 7.98 6.46 -20.37
CA ASN A 48 7.35 5.15 -20.45
C ASN A 48 7.43 4.56 -21.86
N ARG A 49 7.09 5.35 -22.89
CA ARG A 49 7.18 4.90 -24.28
C ARG A 49 8.59 4.49 -24.66
N TYR A 50 9.60 5.24 -24.20
CA TYR A 50 11.00 4.93 -24.49
C TYR A 50 11.43 3.60 -23.89
N TYR A 51 11.11 3.32 -22.62
CA TYR A 51 11.50 2.08 -21.95
C TYR A 51 10.64 0.88 -22.35
N LEU A 52 9.33 0.99 -22.21
CA LEU A 52 8.42 -0.16 -22.36
C LEU A 52 8.46 -0.77 -23.78
N ARG A 53 8.80 0.01 -24.82
CA ARG A 53 9.04 -0.51 -26.18
C ARG A 53 10.36 -1.26 -26.34
N ALA A 54 11.28 -1.15 -25.38
CA ALA A 54 12.54 -1.89 -25.40
C ALA A 54 12.48 -3.24 -24.66
N VAL A 55 11.34 -3.57 -24.07
CA VAL A 55 11.11 -4.78 -23.26
C VAL A 55 10.48 -5.85 -24.15
N ASP A 56 10.93 -7.10 -23.99
CA ASP A 56 10.44 -8.26 -24.77
C ASP A 56 9.27 -8.99 -24.08
N GLY A 57 9.10 -8.81 -22.76
CA GLY A 57 8.00 -9.40 -22.00
C GLY A 57 7.86 -8.81 -20.64
N PHE A 58 6.65 -8.88 -20.08
CA PHE A 58 6.30 -8.27 -18.80
C PHE A 58 5.76 -9.27 -17.80
N VAL A 59 5.99 -9.01 -16.53
CA VAL A 59 5.27 -9.62 -15.41
C VAL A 59 4.57 -8.50 -14.66
N TYR A 60 3.26 -8.59 -14.49
CA TYR A 60 2.43 -7.60 -13.78
C TYR A 60 1.68 -8.24 -12.62
N MET A 61 1.25 -7.43 -11.64
CA MET A 61 0.66 -7.90 -10.39
C MET A 61 -0.75 -7.36 -10.15
N SER A 62 -1.29 -6.51 -11.02
CA SER A 62 -2.69 -6.06 -11.01
C SER A 62 -3.21 -5.83 -12.42
N GLU A 63 -4.49 -6.06 -12.64
CA GLU A 63 -5.14 -5.86 -13.94
C GLU A 63 -5.16 -4.39 -14.34
N GLN A 64 -5.16 -3.46 -13.39
CA GLN A 64 -5.01 -2.05 -13.69
C GLN A 64 -3.68 -1.76 -14.40
N VAL A 65 -2.55 -2.27 -13.87
CA VAL A 65 -1.23 -2.11 -14.47
C VAL A 65 -1.19 -2.71 -15.87
N HIS A 66 -1.86 -3.85 -16.09
CA HIS A 66 -1.97 -4.48 -17.41
C HIS A 66 -2.69 -3.57 -18.41
N ARG A 67 -3.86 -3.05 -18.03
CA ARG A 67 -4.61 -2.10 -18.89
C ARG A 67 -3.80 -0.86 -19.26
N GLU A 68 -3.07 -0.30 -18.30
CA GLU A 68 -2.18 0.85 -18.56
C GLU A 68 -1.02 0.48 -19.49
N LEU A 69 -0.43 -0.71 -19.33
CA LEU A 69 0.68 -1.22 -20.13
C LEU A 69 0.29 -1.38 -21.61
N GLU A 70 -0.92 -1.82 -21.90
CA GLU A 70 -1.41 -2.04 -23.26
C GLU A 70 -1.35 -0.79 -24.16
N ALA A 71 -1.39 0.42 -23.55
CA ALA A 71 -1.23 1.69 -24.26
C ALA A 71 0.22 1.94 -24.76
N TYR A 72 1.19 1.21 -24.22
CA TYR A 72 2.61 1.43 -24.50
C TYR A 72 3.28 0.27 -25.22
N SER A 73 2.88 -0.98 -24.98
CA SER A 73 3.51 -2.18 -25.51
C SER A 73 2.49 -3.28 -25.82
N LYS A 74 2.81 -4.09 -26.84
CA LYS A 74 2.07 -5.31 -27.19
C LYS A 74 2.92 -6.57 -26.93
N ALA A 75 4.03 -6.44 -26.23
CA ALA A 75 4.84 -7.58 -25.84
C ALA A 75 4.06 -8.51 -24.88
N PRO A 76 4.35 -9.81 -24.87
CA PRO A 76 3.68 -10.75 -23.97
C PRO A 76 3.75 -10.29 -22.50
N ALA A 77 2.65 -10.43 -21.78
CA ALA A 77 2.53 -10.06 -20.39
C ALA A 77 1.94 -11.23 -19.59
N LEU A 78 2.52 -11.52 -18.44
CA LEU A 78 2.12 -12.60 -17.53
C LEU A 78 1.64 -11.99 -16.21
N PHE A 79 0.45 -12.36 -15.78
CA PHE A 79 -0.05 -12.06 -14.46
C PHE A 79 0.68 -12.92 -13.41
N SER A 80 1.20 -12.30 -12.36
CA SER A 80 1.75 -12.95 -11.19
C SER A 80 1.36 -12.14 -9.96
N PRO A 81 0.50 -12.66 -9.09
CA PRO A 81 0.07 -11.91 -7.90
C PRO A 81 1.26 -11.56 -7.03
N HIS A 82 1.14 -10.47 -6.29
CA HIS A 82 2.16 -10.05 -5.35
C HIS A 82 2.38 -11.15 -4.30
N PRO A 83 3.62 -11.62 -4.09
CA PRO A 83 3.89 -12.66 -3.10
C PRO A 83 3.60 -12.17 -1.67
N LEU A 84 3.29 -13.08 -0.77
CA LEU A 84 3.27 -12.80 0.66
C LEU A 84 4.66 -12.44 1.17
N PHE A 85 4.72 -11.66 2.24
CA PHE A 85 5.96 -11.29 2.90
C PHE A 85 6.23 -12.22 4.08
N GLU A 86 7.16 -13.14 3.95
CA GLU A 86 7.52 -14.07 5.02
C GLU A 86 8.57 -13.54 5.99
N ASN A 87 9.16 -12.37 5.70
CA ASN A 87 10.28 -11.78 6.44
C ASN A 87 9.89 -11.06 7.75
N PHE A 88 8.60 -10.85 8.01
CA PHE A 88 8.13 -10.15 9.22
C PHE A 88 7.94 -11.06 10.43
N GLY A 89 8.23 -12.36 10.30
CA GLY A 89 8.08 -13.37 11.35
C GLY A 89 6.65 -13.88 11.48
N GLU A 90 6.41 -14.66 12.51
CA GLU A 90 5.11 -15.31 12.76
C GLU A 90 4.20 -14.43 13.64
N ARG A 91 2.89 -14.68 13.52
CA ARG A 91 1.89 -14.07 14.39
C ARG A 91 2.13 -14.47 15.85
N VAL A 92 2.09 -13.50 16.74
CA VAL A 92 2.21 -13.71 18.19
C VAL A 92 0.83 -13.59 18.87
N ALA A 93 0.75 -14.00 20.12
CA ALA A 93 -0.46 -13.79 20.91
C ALA A 93 -0.79 -12.28 21.04
N ARG A 94 -2.07 -11.91 20.94
CA ARG A 94 -2.51 -10.50 21.07
C ARG A 94 -2.01 -9.85 22.36
N SER A 95 -2.06 -10.56 23.49
CA SER A 95 -1.58 -10.07 24.77
C SER A 95 -0.09 -9.72 24.73
N GLU A 96 0.73 -10.58 24.12
CA GLU A 96 2.17 -10.29 23.93
C GLU A 96 2.37 -9.07 23.05
N ALA A 97 1.66 -9.00 21.92
CA ALA A 97 1.75 -7.87 20.99
C ALA A 97 1.38 -6.55 21.68
N CYS A 98 0.27 -6.53 22.42
CA CYS A 98 -0.18 -5.36 23.16
C CYS A 98 0.85 -4.92 24.22
N VAL A 99 1.41 -5.85 25.00
CA VAL A 99 2.46 -5.54 25.99
C VAL A 99 3.68 -4.90 25.30
N ARG A 100 4.11 -5.46 24.16
CA ARG A 100 5.26 -4.93 23.40
C ARG A 100 5.04 -3.52 22.85
N LEU A 101 3.79 -3.19 22.54
CA LEU A 101 3.41 -1.87 22.00
C LEU A 101 2.91 -0.89 23.07
N GLY A 102 2.82 -1.29 24.33
CA GLY A 102 2.26 -0.47 25.43
C GLY A 102 0.74 -0.27 25.30
N LEU A 103 0.04 -1.24 24.75
CA LEU A 103 -1.39 -1.22 24.48
C LEU A 103 -2.18 -2.07 25.49
N ASP A 104 -3.45 -1.71 25.69
CA ASP A 104 -4.37 -2.51 26.50
C ASP A 104 -4.98 -3.63 25.65
N PRO A 105 -4.79 -4.91 25.97
CA PRO A 105 -5.37 -6.02 25.20
C PRO A 105 -6.90 -6.10 25.23
N ALA A 106 -7.56 -5.39 26.14
CA ALA A 106 -9.04 -5.31 26.21
C ALA A 106 -9.64 -4.30 25.21
N VAL A 107 -8.82 -3.41 24.64
CA VAL A 107 -9.24 -2.41 23.66
C VAL A 107 -9.15 -2.95 22.25
N GLY A 108 -10.14 -2.68 21.40
CA GLY A 108 -10.11 -3.02 19.98
C GLY A 108 -9.21 -2.05 19.20
N TYR A 109 -8.46 -2.55 18.22
CA TYR A 109 -7.54 -1.72 17.44
C TYR A 109 -7.77 -1.83 15.94
N ALA A 110 -8.06 -0.70 15.29
CA ALA A 110 -7.88 -0.54 13.85
C ALA A 110 -6.41 -0.12 13.59
N LEU A 111 -5.82 -0.62 12.51
CA LEU A 111 -4.43 -0.32 12.15
C LEU A 111 -4.34 0.36 10.78
N PHE A 112 -3.75 1.56 10.75
CA PHE A 112 -3.20 2.18 9.56
C PHE A 112 -1.68 2.01 9.59
N PHE A 113 -1.09 1.41 8.54
CA PHE A 113 0.31 1.00 8.57
C PHE A 113 1.12 1.43 7.35
N GLY A 114 2.41 1.69 7.56
CA GLY A 114 3.43 1.94 6.53
C GLY A 114 3.68 3.42 6.28
N LEU A 115 4.47 3.75 5.24
CA LEU A 115 4.83 5.14 4.92
C LEU A 115 3.59 6.01 4.75
N ILE A 116 3.51 7.12 5.47
CA ILE A 116 2.35 8.00 5.46
C ILE A 116 2.53 9.03 4.34
N ARG A 117 1.75 8.86 3.28
CA ARG A 117 1.68 9.72 2.09
C ARG A 117 0.26 10.14 1.82
N ASP A 118 0.09 11.24 1.10
CA ASP A 118 -1.23 11.85 0.82
C ASP A 118 -2.21 10.87 0.16
N TYR A 119 -1.72 10.12 -0.83
CA TYR A 119 -2.54 9.17 -1.55
C TYR A 119 -3.06 8.00 -0.70
N LYS A 120 -2.46 7.77 0.48
CA LYS A 120 -2.89 6.73 1.42
C LYS A 120 -4.09 7.11 2.28
N GLY A 121 -4.55 8.36 2.21
CA GLY A 121 -5.84 8.76 2.74
C GLY A 121 -5.95 8.74 4.27
N LEU A 122 -4.86 8.97 5.01
CA LEU A 122 -4.97 9.07 6.48
C LEU A 122 -5.96 10.16 6.90
N ASP A 123 -6.06 11.25 6.14
CA ASP A 123 -7.05 12.31 6.35
C ASP A 123 -8.48 11.78 6.27
N LEU A 124 -8.81 10.96 5.26
CA LEU A 124 -10.14 10.33 5.14
C LEU A 124 -10.43 9.41 6.33
N LEU A 125 -9.43 8.65 6.79
CA LEU A 125 -9.61 7.78 7.95
C LEU A 125 -9.86 8.55 9.24
N LEU A 126 -9.16 9.66 9.45
CA LEU A 126 -9.37 10.50 10.63
C LEU A 126 -10.76 11.13 10.64
N ASP A 127 -11.27 11.57 9.50
CA ASP A 127 -12.63 12.09 9.39
C ASP A 127 -13.67 10.99 9.63
N ALA A 128 -13.52 9.83 9.03
CA ALA A 128 -14.39 8.67 9.26
C ALA A 128 -14.35 8.22 10.74
N TRP A 129 -13.19 8.24 11.38
CA TRP A 129 -13.06 7.91 12.80
C TRP A 129 -13.79 8.92 13.69
N ALA A 130 -13.70 10.19 13.35
CA ALA A 130 -14.44 11.25 14.05
C ALA A 130 -15.96 11.08 13.92
N GLU A 131 -16.44 10.65 12.77
CA GLU A 131 -17.86 10.33 12.57
C GLU A 131 -18.30 9.12 13.39
N LEU A 132 -17.51 8.05 13.40
CA LEU A 132 -17.77 6.87 14.24
C LEU A 132 -17.82 7.25 15.73
N LYS A 133 -16.89 8.09 16.19
CA LYS A 133 -16.88 8.58 17.58
C LYS A 133 -18.14 9.38 17.90
N ARG A 134 -18.51 10.35 17.05
CA ARG A 134 -19.73 11.16 17.22
C ARG A 134 -21.01 10.30 17.24
N ALA A 135 -21.00 9.20 16.51
CA ALA A 135 -22.12 8.25 16.48
C ALA A 135 -22.09 7.21 17.62
N GLY A 136 -21.12 7.29 18.57
CA GLY A 136 -20.97 6.32 19.66
C GLY A 136 -20.53 4.93 19.21
N ARG A 137 -20.01 4.82 17.97
CA ARG A 137 -19.63 3.52 17.36
C ARG A 137 -18.15 3.18 17.51
N ALA A 138 -17.34 4.08 18.05
CA ALA A 138 -15.92 3.89 18.32
C ALA A 138 -15.63 3.48 19.78
N GLU A 139 -16.64 3.31 20.62
CA GLU A 139 -16.45 2.95 22.03
C GLU A 139 -15.66 1.63 22.17
N GLY A 140 -14.70 1.62 23.09
CA GLY A 140 -13.81 0.47 23.33
C GLY A 140 -12.83 0.19 22.19
N ARG A 141 -12.67 1.11 21.22
CA ARG A 141 -11.76 0.98 20.09
C ARG A 141 -10.84 2.18 19.95
N LYS A 142 -9.63 1.94 19.42
CA LYS A 142 -8.66 2.99 19.08
C LYS A 142 -8.07 2.75 17.70
N LEU A 143 -7.55 3.83 17.09
CA LEU A 143 -6.85 3.80 15.83
C LEU A 143 -5.34 3.84 16.08
N ILE A 144 -4.61 2.83 15.65
CA ILE A 144 -3.15 2.85 15.61
C ILE A 144 -2.74 3.38 14.23
N VAL A 145 -1.97 4.46 14.21
CA VAL A 145 -1.30 4.98 13.02
C VAL A 145 0.19 4.71 13.19
N ALA A 146 0.74 3.77 12.42
CA ALA A 146 2.12 3.32 12.56
C ALA A 146 2.89 3.46 11.26
N GLY A 147 3.90 4.32 11.25
CA GLY A 147 4.76 4.56 10.10
C GLY A 147 5.36 5.94 10.07
N GLU A 148 6.29 6.13 9.17
CA GLU A 148 7.02 7.39 8.97
C GLU A 148 6.24 8.33 8.04
N PHE A 149 6.16 9.61 8.40
CA PHE A 149 5.54 10.65 7.58
C PHE A 149 6.47 11.11 6.44
N TYR A 150 5.97 11.00 5.22
CA TYR A 150 6.58 11.55 4.00
C TYR A 150 5.82 12.78 3.47
N THR A 151 4.87 13.27 4.24
CA THR A 151 4.12 14.51 4.04
C THR A 151 4.11 15.30 5.35
N PRO A 152 3.92 16.62 5.34
CA PRO A 152 3.85 17.41 6.55
C PRO A 152 2.83 16.87 7.53
N LYS A 153 3.29 16.42 8.71
CA LYS A 153 2.44 15.77 9.71
C LYS A 153 1.51 16.74 10.47
N GLU A 154 1.86 18.01 10.46
CA GLU A 154 1.16 19.06 11.21
C GLU A 154 -0.31 19.15 10.83
N ARG A 155 -0.67 18.85 9.58
CA ARG A 155 -2.07 18.83 9.13
C ARG A 155 -2.86 17.71 9.81
N TYR A 156 -2.29 16.52 9.94
CA TYR A 156 -2.94 15.38 10.59
C TYR A 156 -3.04 15.58 12.10
N LEU A 157 -2.02 16.17 12.73
CA LEU A 157 -2.05 16.51 14.15
C LEU A 157 -3.15 17.55 14.45
N ARG A 158 -3.30 18.54 13.56
CA ARG A 158 -4.41 19.49 13.67
C ARG A 158 -5.75 18.80 13.49
N GLN A 159 -5.91 17.96 12.47
CA GLN A 159 -7.15 17.22 12.22
C GLN A 159 -7.53 16.32 13.42
N ILE A 160 -6.55 15.65 14.05
CA ILE A 160 -6.75 14.87 15.29
C ILE A 160 -7.25 15.81 16.41
N ALA A 161 -6.62 16.97 16.59
CA ALA A 161 -7.00 17.94 17.63
C ALA A 161 -8.38 18.54 17.39
N ASP A 162 -8.65 19.00 16.18
CA ASP A 162 -9.92 19.67 15.79
C ASP A 162 -11.12 18.71 15.91
N ASN A 163 -10.89 17.41 15.65
CA ASN A 163 -11.90 16.36 15.78
C ASN A 163 -11.95 15.74 17.19
N GLY A 164 -11.14 16.18 18.14
CA GLY A 164 -11.11 15.66 19.51
C GLY A 164 -10.71 14.19 19.61
N LEU A 165 -9.76 13.73 18.75
CA LEU A 165 -9.34 12.33 18.64
C LEU A 165 -8.05 12.00 19.39
N GLN A 166 -7.56 12.90 20.27
CA GLN A 166 -6.26 12.74 20.94
C GLN A 166 -6.18 11.46 21.79
N ASP A 167 -7.31 11.05 22.39
CA ASP A 167 -7.40 9.84 23.20
C ASP A 167 -7.71 8.57 22.38
N ASP A 168 -8.15 8.74 21.12
CA ASP A 168 -8.57 7.64 20.25
C ASP A 168 -7.49 7.22 19.25
N VAL A 169 -6.55 8.12 18.92
CA VAL A 169 -5.48 7.87 17.95
C VAL A 169 -4.15 7.67 18.65
N ILE A 170 -3.56 6.50 18.44
CA ILE A 170 -2.22 6.15 18.93
C ILE A 170 -1.25 6.33 17.75
N LEU A 171 -0.39 7.33 17.84
CA LEU A 171 0.53 7.68 16.77
C LEU A 171 1.94 7.15 17.04
N HIS A 172 2.40 6.22 16.21
CA HIS A 172 3.78 5.72 16.17
C HIS A 172 4.50 6.27 14.94
N ASP A 173 4.83 7.58 15.00
CA ASP A 173 5.53 8.34 13.94
C ASP A 173 7.01 7.95 13.89
N ARG A 174 7.30 6.82 13.27
CA ARG A 174 8.66 6.33 13.04
C ARG A 174 8.68 5.21 12.02
N PHE A 175 9.84 4.94 11.45
CA PHE A 175 10.07 3.70 10.71
C PHE A 175 9.85 2.50 11.65
N ILE A 176 9.04 1.54 11.20
CA ILE A 176 8.79 0.31 11.95
C ILE A 176 9.74 -0.78 11.42
N PRO A 177 10.73 -1.21 12.21
CA PRO A 177 11.63 -2.30 11.81
C PRO A 177 10.89 -3.61 11.55
N ASP A 178 11.36 -4.40 10.57
CA ASP A 178 10.73 -5.66 10.15
C ASP A 178 10.38 -6.58 11.33
N GLY A 179 11.28 -6.74 12.30
CA GLY A 179 11.04 -7.56 13.49
C GLY A 179 9.95 -7.05 14.43
N GLN A 180 9.47 -5.80 14.27
CA GLN A 180 8.38 -5.20 15.05
C GLN A 180 7.04 -5.26 14.32
N VAL A 181 7.01 -5.42 13.01
CA VAL A 181 5.79 -5.44 12.19
C VAL A 181 4.78 -6.45 12.73
N LYS A 182 5.22 -7.63 13.10
CA LYS A 182 4.38 -8.70 13.66
C LYS A 182 3.55 -8.26 14.86
N TYR A 183 4.07 -7.39 15.73
CA TYR A 183 3.32 -6.93 16.91
C TYR A 183 2.16 -6.03 16.54
N TYR A 184 2.32 -5.14 15.55
CA TYR A 184 1.24 -4.29 15.07
C TYR A 184 0.10 -5.09 14.47
N PHE A 185 0.42 -6.04 13.58
CA PHE A 185 -0.60 -6.88 12.93
C PHE A 185 -1.20 -7.90 13.89
N SER A 186 -0.45 -8.36 14.91
CA SER A 186 -1.00 -9.28 15.93
C SER A 186 -1.88 -8.57 16.97
N ALA A 187 -1.68 -7.27 17.20
CA ALA A 187 -2.52 -6.46 18.07
C ALA A 187 -3.79 -5.96 17.39
N ALA A 188 -3.77 -5.79 16.06
CA ALA A 188 -4.87 -5.23 15.29
C ALA A 188 -6.04 -6.23 15.14
N ASP A 189 -7.27 -5.71 15.22
CA ASP A 189 -8.48 -6.45 14.86
C ASP A 189 -8.72 -6.40 13.35
N PHE A 190 -8.38 -5.26 12.73
CA PHE A 190 -8.43 -5.08 11.28
C PHE A 190 -7.47 -3.98 10.82
N VAL A 191 -7.08 -4.05 9.55
CA VAL A 191 -6.26 -3.04 8.88
C VAL A 191 -7.14 -2.15 8.02
N VAL A 192 -6.86 -0.85 8.01
CA VAL A 192 -7.57 0.11 7.14
C VAL A 192 -6.61 0.69 6.12
N GLN A 193 -6.99 0.60 4.85
CA GLN A 193 -6.26 1.17 3.72
C GLN A 193 -7.19 2.11 2.94
N PRO A 194 -7.40 3.36 3.42
CA PRO A 194 -8.35 4.31 2.84
C PRO A 194 -7.71 5.08 1.68
N TYR A 195 -7.07 4.36 0.78
CA TYR A 195 -6.24 4.96 -0.26
C TYR A 195 -7.11 5.74 -1.26
N LYS A 196 -6.61 6.90 -1.69
CA LYS A 196 -7.23 7.73 -2.73
C LYS A 196 -6.88 7.20 -4.12
N THR A 197 -5.72 6.58 -4.23
CA THR A 197 -5.25 5.91 -5.45
C THR A 197 -4.26 4.80 -5.07
N ALA A 198 -4.30 3.68 -5.77
CA ALA A 198 -3.36 2.59 -5.60
C ALA A 198 -3.28 1.73 -6.85
N THR A 199 -2.12 1.15 -7.13
CA THR A 199 -1.99 0.04 -8.08
C THR A 199 -1.99 -1.29 -7.34
N GLN A 200 -1.34 -1.31 -6.18
CA GLN A 200 -1.30 -2.43 -5.23
C GLN A 200 -0.73 -1.94 -3.90
N SER A 201 -0.79 -2.77 -2.87
CA SER A 201 -0.26 -2.43 -1.55
C SER A 201 0.46 -3.61 -0.89
N GLY A 202 1.72 -3.40 -0.51
CA GLY A 202 2.44 -4.36 0.31
C GLY A 202 1.78 -4.57 1.69
N VAL A 203 1.08 -3.58 2.22
CA VAL A 203 0.34 -3.70 3.50
C VAL A 203 -0.75 -4.75 3.42
N THR A 204 -1.42 -4.89 2.27
CA THR A 204 -2.40 -5.96 2.03
C THR A 204 -1.76 -7.35 2.16
N GLN A 205 -0.56 -7.52 1.62
CA GLN A 205 0.15 -8.81 1.69
C GLN A 205 0.58 -9.15 3.11
N ILE A 206 0.98 -8.13 3.89
CA ILE A 206 1.28 -8.31 5.32
C ILE A 206 0.00 -8.68 6.08
N ALA A 207 -1.12 -8.02 5.82
CA ALA A 207 -2.39 -8.35 6.46
C ALA A 207 -2.83 -9.80 6.17
N TYR A 208 -2.64 -10.28 4.94
CA TYR A 208 -2.86 -11.68 4.58
C TYR A 208 -1.97 -12.63 5.36
N GLN A 209 -0.66 -12.35 5.44
CA GLN A 209 0.29 -13.19 6.18
C GLN A 209 -0.12 -13.33 7.65
N PHE A 210 -0.57 -12.25 8.26
CA PHE A 210 -0.99 -12.24 9.66
C PHE A 210 -2.47 -12.60 9.87
N CYS A 211 -3.20 -12.97 8.81
CA CYS A 211 -4.63 -13.29 8.86
C CYS A 211 -5.46 -12.19 9.54
N VAL A 212 -5.18 -10.92 9.20
CA VAL A 212 -5.89 -9.75 9.72
C VAL A 212 -6.87 -9.26 8.66
N PRO A 213 -8.18 -9.16 8.95
CA PRO A 213 -9.14 -8.64 7.99
C PRO A 213 -8.87 -7.17 7.65
N MET A 214 -9.37 -6.72 6.50
CA MET A 214 -9.07 -5.39 5.97
C MET A 214 -10.33 -4.60 5.64
N VAL A 215 -10.24 -3.28 5.78
CA VAL A 215 -11.17 -2.34 5.16
C VAL A 215 -10.35 -1.53 4.15
N VAL A 216 -10.74 -1.60 2.88
CA VAL A 216 -10.01 -0.96 1.78
C VAL A 216 -10.95 -0.12 0.94
N THR A 217 -10.43 0.93 0.32
CA THR A 217 -11.17 1.68 -0.69
C THR A 217 -11.14 0.99 -2.05
N ASP A 218 -12.21 1.16 -2.84
CA ASP A 218 -12.30 0.65 -4.21
C ASP A 218 -11.44 1.50 -5.16
N VAL A 219 -10.13 1.35 -5.03
CA VAL A 219 -9.15 2.05 -5.88
C VAL A 219 -8.11 1.09 -6.43
N GLY A 220 -7.93 1.15 -7.74
CA GLY A 220 -6.90 0.39 -8.43
C GLY A 220 -6.94 -1.11 -8.14
N GLY A 221 -5.79 -1.69 -7.82
CA GLY A 221 -5.66 -3.12 -7.54
C GLY A 221 -6.01 -3.54 -6.11
N LEU A 222 -6.44 -2.63 -5.20
CA LEU A 222 -6.77 -3.02 -3.82
C LEU A 222 -8.01 -3.91 -3.77
N ALA A 223 -9.11 -3.48 -4.40
CA ALA A 223 -10.35 -4.25 -4.45
C ALA A 223 -10.19 -5.57 -5.22
N GLU A 224 -9.26 -5.65 -6.19
CA GLU A 224 -8.97 -6.88 -6.94
C GLU A 224 -8.51 -8.02 -6.02
N ILE A 225 -7.79 -7.70 -4.95
CA ILE A 225 -7.17 -8.68 -4.06
C ILE A 225 -7.79 -8.76 -2.66
N VAL A 226 -8.83 -7.97 -2.38
CA VAL A 226 -9.60 -8.02 -1.13
C VAL A 226 -11.06 -8.34 -1.46
N PRO A 227 -11.43 -9.64 -1.62
CA PRO A 227 -12.81 -10.03 -1.89
C PRO A 227 -13.76 -9.54 -0.81
N ASP A 228 -14.70 -8.66 -1.20
CA ASP A 228 -15.65 -8.02 -0.30
C ASP A 228 -16.50 -9.05 0.49
N GLY A 229 -16.66 -8.80 1.78
CA GLY A 229 -17.42 -9.68 2.70
C GLY A 229 -16.73 -11.03 3.02
N ARG A 230 -15.52 -11.32 2.49
CA ARG A 230 -14.81 -12.59 2.75
C ARG A 230 -13.56 -12.41 3.62
N VAL A 231 -12.69 -11.51 3.25
CA VAL A 231 -11.42 -11.23 3.95
C VAL A 231 -11.36 -9.80 4.47
N GLY A 232 -12.39 -9.03 4.21
CA GLY A 232 -12.52 -7.63 4.57
C GLY A 232 -13.72 -7.01 3.89
N TYR A 233 -13.74 -5.68 3.87
CA TYR A 233 -14.76 -4.88 3.20
C TYR A 233 -14.13 -3.88 2.26
N VAL A 234 -14.80 -3.66 1.13
CA VAL A 234 -14.45 -2.66 0.12
C VAL A 234 -15.45 -1.51 0.21
N CYS A 235 -14.96 -0.28 0.23
CA CYS A 235 -15.81 0.92 0.29
C CYS A 235 -15.37 1.96 -0.75
N GLU A 236 -16.27 2.86 -1.11
CA GLU A 236 -15.93 3.99 -1.98
C GLU A 236 -14.96 4.94 -1.29
N PRO A 237 -14.02 5.57 -2.02
CA PRO A 237 -13.11 6.58 -1.52
C PRO A 237 -13.83 7.94 -1.38
N THR A 238 -14.61 8.13 -0.31
CA THR A 238 -15.39 9.35 -0.06
C THR A 238 -14.76 10.24 0.99
#